data_722b39a5eb15fe157cac1e2d9bcc8ce3
#
_entry.id   722b39a5eb15fe157cac1e2d9bcc8ce3
#
_cell.length_a   1.000
_cell.length_b   1.000
_cell.length_c   1.000
_cell.angle_alpha   90.00
_cell.angle_beta   90.00
_cell.angle_gamma   90.00
#
_symmetry.space_group_name_H-M   'P 1'
#
loop_
_entity.id
_entity.type
_entity.pdbx_description
1 polymer ?
#
loop_
_entity_poly.entity_id
_entity_poly.type
_entity_poly.pdbx_seq_one_letter_code
_entity_poly.pdbx_strand_id
1 'polypeptide(L)'
;MNKPVDKTPVVSVTQTGTLELMNAANAYWPAAHRDAKLMADLALAAHTIAGLEAVRLPFGLTGEAASMGCRVNYHEDKNDFTPTVECGFPSYDNLPVPSPNEGLMGTIMDAVGLCRERVGCDVPIIVGVTGPFTLAGHIRGVNDILTDVILDPDLVNKILETTWRISANFAGALVKKGVDVIAFIEPTASIIGPDFFKAYALPYLKKAAASIRAPTVLHICGDSLPIMEMMVETGVSGISIDQKVSAIAAKSAIRGRCSLVGNIDPVAVLQMKGDQGVEEECIRLLSEGVSVLAPGCGISPYTRTSQIAAMVKARDKYFEHRI
;
A
#
# COMPACT_ATOMS: atom_id res chain seq x y z
N MET A 1 1.83 -3.86 19.97
CA MET A 1 1.40 -2.63 19.28
C MET A 1 -0.07 -2.29 19.39
N ASN A 2 -0.96 -3.14 19.79
CA ASN A 2 -2.36 -2.79 20.03
C ASN A 2 -2.50 -1.99 21.33
N LYS A 3 -1.97 -0.75 21.38
CA LYS A 3 -2.26 0.16 22.46
C LYS A 3 -3.69 0.69 22.28
N PRO A 4 -4.47 0.86 23.37
CA PRO A 4 -5.74 1.54 23.28
C PRO A 4 -5.52 2.94 22.66
N VAL A 5 -6.36 3.29 21.71
CA VAL A 5 -6.40 4.64 21.12
C VAL A 5 -7.76 5.25 21.46
N ASP A 6 -7.81 6.55 21.64
CA ASP A 6 -9.05 7.24 21.99
C ASP A 6 -10.06 7.16 20.84
N LYS A 7 -9.59 7.21 19.61
CA LYS A 7 -10.40 7.07 18.38
C LYS A 7 -9.69 6.20 17.36
N THR A 8 -10.44 5.45 16.56
CA THR A 8 -9.91 4.68 15.42
C THR A 8 -9.25 5.62 14.41
N PRO A 9 -7.96 5.42 14.04
CA PRO A 9 -7.31 6.25 13.04
C PRO A 9 -7.97 6.12 11.65
N VAL A 10 -7.94 7.21 10.88
CA VAL A 10 -8.43 7.27 9.49
C VAL A 10 -7.28 7.57 8.56
N VAL A 11 -6.83 6.57 7.83
CA VAL A 11 -5.64 6.66 6.95
C VAL A 11 -5.88 5.97 5.60
N SER A 12 -4.93 6.04 4.72
CA SER A 12 -4.82 5.08 3.60
C SER A 12 -3.45 4.40 3.62
N VAL A 13 -3.41 3.10 3.38
CA VAL A 13 -2.17 2.34 3.17
C VAL A 13 -1.86 2.14 1.68
N THR A 14 -2.84 2.43 0.84
CA THR A 14 -2.75 2.39 -0.63
C THR A 14 -2.68 3.81 -1.20
N GLN A 15 -2.69 3.98 -2.53
CA GLN A 15 -2.55 5.28 -3.17
C GLN A 15 -3.67 6.27 -2.80
N THR A 16 -3.34 7.58 -2.72
CA THR A 16 -4.23 8.67 -2.28
C THR A 16 -4.36 9.81 -3.29
N GLY A 17 -3.71 9.71 -4.45
CA GLY A 17 -3.75 10.77 -5.47
C GLY A 17 -5.12 10.86 -6.13
N THR A 18 -5.76 12.02 -6.05
CA THR A 18 -7.01 12.33 -6.76
C THR A 18 -6.83 13.60 -7.59
N LEU A 19 -7.66 13.76 -8.64
CA LEU A 19 -7.59 14.92 -9.52
C LEU A 19 -7.79 16.24 -8.76
N GLU A 20 -8.69 16.27 -7.78
CA GLU A 20 -8.89 17.46 -6.93
C GLU A 20 -7.66 17.76 -6.07
N LEU A 21 -7.03 16.76 -5.48
CA LEU A 21 -5.80 16.94 -4.69
C LEU A 21 -4.61 17.32 -5.58
N MET A 22 -4.50 16.77 -6.79
CA MET A 22 -3.49 17.17 -7.78
C MET A 22 -3.64 18.64 -8.16
N ASN A 23 -4.89 19.11 -8.40
CA ASN A 23 -5.18 20.50 -8.67
C ASN A 23 -4.82 21.40 -7.47
N ALA A 24 -5.22 21.01 -6.27
CA ALA A 24 -4.98 21.81 -5.06
C ALA A 24 -3.49 21.90 -4.71
N ALA A 25 -2.72 20.84 -4.93
CA ALA A 25 -1.28 20.79 -4.68
C ALA A 25 -0.44 21.33 -5.86
N ASN A 26 -1.03 21.57 -7.03
CA ASN A 26 -0.34 21.81 -8.30
C ASN A 26 0.73 20.73 -8.59
N ALA A 27 0.39 19.48 -8.31
CA ALA A 27 1.28 18.32 -8.40
C ALA A 27 0.57 17.17 -9.12
N TYR A 28 0.78 17.07 -10.42
CA TYR A 28 0.02 16.19 -11.30
C TYR A 28 0.77 14.90 -11.63
N TRP A 29 0.02 13.81 -11.82
CA TRP A 29 0.53 12.66 -12.54
C TRP A 29 0.70 13.01 -14.04
N PRO A 30 1.68 12.40 -14.73
CA PRO A 30 2.66 11.42 -14.21
C PRO A 30 3.89 12.05 -13.52
N ALA A 31 4.06 13.38 -13.54
CA ALA A 31 5.25 14.04 -12.99
C ALA A 31 5.45 13.73 -11.50
N ALA A 32 4.39 13.73 -10.69
CA ALA A 32 4.46 13.44 -9.26
C ALA A 32 4.86 11.97 -8.93
N HIS A 33 4.97 11.10 -9.93
CA HIS A 33 5.56 9.76 -9.74
C HIS A 33 7.09 9.78 -9.80
N ARG A 34 7.71 10.82 -10.39
CA ARG A 34 9.14 10.90 -10.71
C ARG A 34 9.87 12.07 -10.08
N ASP A 35 9.16 13.03 -9.56
CA ASP A 35 9.71 14.23 -8.90
C ASP A 35 9.41 14.18 -7.41
N ALA A 36 10.45 14.25 -6.59
CA ALA A 36 10.35 14.12 -5.13
C ALA A 36 9.50 15.23 -4.51
N LYS A 37 9.62 16.48 -5.02
CA LYS A 37 8.86 17.61 -4.50
C LYS A 37 7.38 17.50 -4.85
N LEU A 38 7.05 17.19 -6.10
CA LEU A 38 5.66 17.00 -6.52
C LEU A 38 5.03 15.79 -5.82
N MET A 39 5.78 14.70 -5.62
CA MET A 39 5.32 13.54 -4.84
C MET A 39 4.99 13.93 -3.40
N ALA A 40 5.88 14.67 -2.74
CA ALA A 40 5.66 15.15 -1.38
C ALA A 40 4.48 16.13 -1.30
N ASP A 41 4.38 17.09 -2.21
CA ASP A 41 3.29 18.07 -2.26
C ASP A 41 1.92 17.38 -2.37
N LEU A 42 1.79 16.41 -3.28
CA LEU A 42 0.55 15.65 -3.46
C LEU A 42 0.25 14.73 -2.27
N ALA A 43 1.26 14.06 -1.70
CA ALA A 43 1.07 13.20 -0.53
C ALA A 43 0.59 13.99 0.70
N LEU A 44 1.16 15.19 0.91
CA LEU A 44 0.76 16.09 1.98
C LEU A 44 -0.65 16.65 1.78
N ALA A 45 -1.10 16.89 0.55
CA ALA A 45 -2.44 17.38 0.27
C ALA A 45 -3.54 16.42 0.78
N ALA A 46 -3.32 15.12 0.72
CA ALA A 46 -4.27 14.14 1.26
C ALA A 46 -4.44 14.28 2.79
N HIS A 47 -3.38 14.68 3.50
CA HIS A 47 -3.43 14.98 4.92
C HIS A 47 -4.01 16.39 5.19
N THR A 48 -3.43 17.42 4.58
CA THR A 48 -3.72 18.82 4.95
C THR A 48 -5.07 19.31 4.42
N ILE A 49 -5.57 18.76 3.31
CA ILE A 49 -6.80 19.18 2.65
C ILE A 49 -7.94 18.18 2.89
N ALA A 50 -7.69 16.88 2.70
CA ALA A 50 -8.71 15.86 2.89
C ALA A 50 -8.80 15.33 4.33
N GLY A 51 -7.84 15.65 5.20
CA GLY A 51 -7.86 15.35 6.62
C GLY A 51 -7.44 13.93 6.99
N LEU A 52 -6.84 13.15 6.07
CA LEU A 52 -6.28 11.85 6.44
C LEU A 52 -5.20 12.01 7.52
N GLU A 53 -5.19 11.13 8.51
CA GLU A 53 -4.36 11.27 9.71
C GLU A 53 -2.93 10.73 9.52
N ALA A 54 -2.56 10.40 8.28
CA ALA A 54 -1.20 10.03 7.90
C ALA A 54 -0.88 10.56 6.49
N VAL A 55 0.38 10.85 6.24
CA VAL A 55 0.90 11.10 4.89
C VAL A 55 1.24 9.75 4.25
N ARG A 56 0.78 9.52 3.01
CA ARG A 56 1.03 8.27 2.30
C ARG A 56 1.64 8.51 0.93
N LEU A 57 2.75 7.83 0.64
CA LEU A 57 3.45 7.82 -0.64
C LEU A 57 4.13 6.46 -0.90
N PRO A 58 4.63 6.14 -2.12
CA PRO A 58 4.33 6.76 -3.41
C PRO A 58 2.94 6.35 -3.94
N PHE A 59 2.48 6.90 -5.06
CA PHE A 59 1.16 6.60 -5.64
C PHE A 59 1.15 5.36 -6.54
N GLY A 60 2.30 4.80 -6.89
CA GLY A 60 2.47 3.60 -7.72
C GLY A 60 3.39 2.58 -7.05
N LEU A 61 3.52 1.41 -7.67
CA LEU A 61 4.33 0.28 -7.21
C LEU A 61 5.50 -0.02 -8.16
N THR A 62 6.06 1.00 -8.78
CA THR A 62 7.11 0.82 -9.81
C THR A 62 8.50 1.20 -9.34
N GLY A 63 8.63 1.68 -8.09
CA GLY A 63 9.88 2.23 -7.55
C GLY A 63 11.04 1.24 -7.60
N GLU A 64 10.83 0.06 -7.08
CA GLU A 64 11.83 -1.01 -6.98
C GLU A 64 12.19 -1.55 -8.39
N ALA A 65 11.17 -1.86 -9.20
CA ALA A 65 11.39 -2.38 -10.55
C ALA A 65 12.11 -1.35 -11.45
N ALA A 66 11.72 -0.07 -11.40
CA ALA A 66 12.38 1.00 -12.12
C ALA A 66 13.86 1.15 -11.70
N SER A 67 14.14 1.08 -10.40
CA SER A 67 15.51 1.16 -9.88
C SER A 67 16.35 -0.08 -10.24
N MET A 68 15.72 -1.23 -10.47
CA MET A 68 16.36 -2.41 -11.05
C MET A 68 16.71 -2.25 -12.54
N GLY A 69 16.20 -1.21 -13.21
CA GLY A 69 16.39 -0.98 -14.64
C GLY A 69 15.23 -1.41 -15.52
N CYS A 70 14.08 -1.76 -14.93
CA CYS A 70 12.87 -2.02 -15.71
C CYS A 70 12.36 -0.75 -16.38
N ARG A 71 11.86 -0.90 -17.61
CA ARG A 71 11.13 0.18 -18.27
C ARG A 71 9.77 0.36 -17.61
N VAL A 72 9.41 1.61 -17.36
CA VAL A 72 8.13 2.01 -16.77
C VAL A 72 7.36 2.86 -17.77
N ASN A 73 6.12 2.48 -18.03
CA ASN A 73 5.17 3.31 -18.77
C ASN A 73 4.45 4.23 -17.78
N TYR A 74 4.68 5.52 -17.93
CA TYR A 74 4.10 6.56 -17.07
C TYR A 74 2.78 7.10 -17.59
N HIS A 75 2.30 6.65 -18.76
CA HIS A 75 1.06 7.17 -19.38
C HIS A 75 1.09 8.69 -19.50
N GLU A 76 2.08 9.22 -20.22
CA GLU A 76 2.44 10.65 -20.25
C GLU A 76 1.29 11.61 -20.68
N ASP A 77 0.32 11.09 -21.38
CA ASP A 77 -0.88 11.81 -21.85
C ASP A 77 -2.06 11.74 -20.88
N LYS A 78 -1.88 11.11 -19.69
CA LYS A 78 -2.95 10.86 -18.72
C LYS A 78 -2.53 11.24 -17.30
N ASN A 79 -3.47 11.81 -16.57
CA ASN A 79 -3.26 12.22 -15.17
C ASN A 79 -4.09 11.39 -14.16
N ASP A 80 -4.72 10.33 -14.62
CA ASP A 80 -5.61 9.46 -13.86
C ASP A 80 -5.16 7.97 -13.85
N PHE A 81 -3.95 7.70 -14.40
CA PHE A 81 -3.37 6.37 -14.43
C PHE A 81 -2.12 6.28 -13.56
N THR A 82 -2.02 5.19 -12.82
CA THR A 82 -0.76 4.83 -12.16
C THR A 82 0.21 4.20 -13.16
N PRO A 83 1.53 4.40 -12.99
CA PRO A 83 2.52 3.82 -13.90
C PRO A 83 2.52 2.29 -13.84
N THR A 84 2.88 1.68 -14.95
CA THR A 84 2.98 0.22 -15.11
C THR A 84 4.39 -0.20 -15.52
N VAL A 85 4.83 -1.38 -15.07
CA VAL A 85 6.12 -1.94 -15.48
C VAL A 85 5.97 -2.72 -16.77
N GLU A 86 6.85 -2.45 -17.72
CA GLU A 86 6.91 -3.10 -19.05
C GLU A 86 8.23 -3.87 -19.21
N CYS A 87 8.57 -4.78 -18.33
CA CYS A 87 9.90 -5.35 -18.37
C CYS A 87 9.93 -6.86 -18.22
N GLY A 88 10.85 -7.46 -18.95
CA GLY A 88 11.44 -8.74 -18.66
C GLY A 88 12.95 -8.60 -18.70
N PHE A 89 13.67 -9.25 -17.81
CA PHE A 89 15.12 -9.35 -17.92
C PHE A 89 15.50 -10.47 -18.91
N PRO A 90 16.60 -10.32 -19.67
CA PRO A 90 17.06 -11.37 -20.60
C PRO A 90 17.59 -12.60 -19.86
N SER A 91 17.97 -12.46 -18.59
CA SER A 91 18.43 -13.53 -17.70
C SER A 91 18.12 -13.18 -16.26
N TYR A 92 17.84 -14.20 -15.44
CA TYR A 92 17.56 -14.07 -14.00
C TYR A 92 18.73 -14.59 -13.14
N ASP A 93 19.90 -14.84 -13.73
CA ASP A 93 21.08 -15.36 -13.03
C ASP A 93 21.72 -14.32 -12.13
N ASN A 94 21.79 -13.07 -12.57
CA ASN A 94 22.42 -11.95 -11.90
C ASN A 94 21.49 -10.72 -11.95
N LEU A 95 20.37 -10.80 -11.27
CA LEU A 95 19.46 -9.66 -11.17
C LEU A 95 20.13 -8.49 -10.44
N PRO A 96 19.99 -7.25 -10.93
CA PRO A 96 20.54 -6.08 -10.27
C PRO A 96 19.85 -5.88 -8.91
N VAL A 97 20.65 -5.53 -7.90
CA VAL A 97 20.19 -5.16 -6.56
C VAL A 97 20.56 -3.69 -6.33
N PRO A 98 19.68 -2.76 -6.68
CA PRO A 98 19.97 -1.33 -6.57
C PRO A 98 20.09 -0.89 -5.13
N SER A 99 20.88 0.18 -4.91
CA SER A 99 20.88 0.89 -3.63
C SER A 99 19.53 1.57 -3.40
N PRO A 100 18.99 1.58 -2.16
CA PRO A 100 17.77 2.32 -1.83
C PRO A 100 17.80 3.82 -2.17
N ASN A 101 18.98 4.40 -2.29
CA ASN A 101 19.16 5.82 -2.61
C ASN A 101 19.30 6.10 -4.13
N GLU A 102 19.14 5.08 -4.98
CA GLU A 102 19.30 5.19 -6.42
C GLU A 102 17.96 5.10 -7.17
N GLY A 103 17.92 5.70 -8.36
CA GLY A 103 16.77 5.66 -9.24
C GLY A 103 15.49 6.17 -8.58
N LEU A 104 14.37 5.54 -8.90
CA LEU A 104 13.07 5.96 -8.38
C LEU A 104 12.91 5.68 -6.88
N MET A 105 13.61 4.68 -6.32
CA MET A 105 13.65 4.49 -4.87
C MET A 105 14.30 5.72 -4.19
N GLY A 106 15.40 6.25 -4.76
CA GLY A 106 16.03 7.49 -4.28
C GLY A 106 15.07 8.68 -4.30
N THR A 107 14.32 8.85 -5.38
CA THR A 107 13.28 9.90 -5.48
C THR A 107 12.23 9.76 -4.36
N ILE A 108 11.78 8.55 -4.07
CA ILE A 108 10.82 8.28 -2.97
C ILE A 108 11.46 8.60 -1.62
N MET A 109 12.72 8.24 -1.40
CA MET A 109 13.47 8.58 -0.18
C MET A 109 13.57 10.09 0.04
N ASP A 110 13.81 10.86 -1.03
CA ASP A 110 13.86 12.33 -0.97
C ASP A 110 12.47 12.91 -0.68
N ALA A 111 11.42 12.40 -1.31
CA ALA A 111 10.04 12.80 -1.02
C ALA A 111 9.65 12.54 0.44
N VAL A 112 10.06 11.40 1.03
CA VAL A 112 9.89 11.11 2.46
C VAL A 112 10.58 12.17 3.32
N GLY A 113 11.82 12.55 2.97
CA GLY A 113 12.55 13.62 3.67
C GLY A 113 11.76 14.94 3.67
N LEU A 114 11.28 15.36 2.50
CA LEU A 114 10.47 16.57 2.33
C LEU A 114 9.14 16.50 3.12
N CYS A 115 8.49 15.37 3.14
CA CYS A 115 7.29 15.17 3.96
C CYS A 115 7.62 15.30 5.46
N ARG A 116 8.67 14.62 5.93
CA ARG A 116 9.07 14.63 7.34
C ARG A 116 9.45 16.04 7.83
N GLU A 117 10.14 16.82 7.01
CA GLU A 117 10.46 18.22 7.30
C GLU A 117 9.21 19.08 7.53
N ARG A 118 8.12 18.80 6.79
CA ARG A 118 6.89 19.59 6.85
C ARG A 118 5.91 19.17 7.95
N VAL A 119 5.83 17.87 8.25
CA VAL A 119 4.86 17.37 9.26
C VAL A 119 5.50 17.10 10.63
N GLY A 120 6.81 17.22 10.76
CA GLY A 120 7.50 16.93 12.02
C GLY A 120 7.34 15.47 12.42
N CYS A 121 7.20 15.20 13.72
CA CYS A 121 6.98 13.86 14.27
C CYS A 121 5.51 13.58 14.64
N ASP A 122 4.62 14.56 14.47
CA ASP A 122 3.24 14.48 14.96
C ASP A 122 2.33 13.72 13.99
N VAL A 123 2.67 13.69 12.69
CA VAL A 123 1.89 13.01 11.66
C VAL A 123 2.66 11.80 11.15
N PRO A 124 2.08 10.59 11.22
CA PRO A 124 2.72 9.39 10.70
C PRO A 124 2.92 9.45 9.18
N ILE A 125 4.05 8.92 8.71
CA ILE A 125 4.33 8.70 7.28
C ILE A 125 4.24 7.20 7.00
N ILE A 126 3.36 6.84 6.07
CA ILE A 126 3.16 5.47 5.57
C ILE A 126 3.77 5.38 4.17
N VAL A 127 4.67 4.42 3.96
CA VAL A 127 5.24 4.19 2.63
C VAL A 127 4.85 2.82 2.12
N GLY A 128 4.30 2.81 0.90
CA GLY A 128 4.03 1.58 0.16
C GLY A 128 5.31 1.04 -0.47
N VAL A 129 5.62 -0.20 -0.19
CA VAL A 129 6.72 -0.97 -0.77
C VAL A 129 6.14 -2.13 -1.55
N THR A 130 6.65 -2.36 -2.75
CA THR A 130 6.21 -3.51 -3.56
C THR A 130 6.57 -4.81 -2.85
N GLY A 131 5.56 -5.68 -2.66
CA GLY A 131 5.78 -6.98 -2.05
C GLY A 131 6.64 -7.90 -2.93
N PRO A 132 7.33 -8.89 -2.34
CA PRO A 132 8.30 -9.72 -3.05
C PRO A 132 7.76 -10.43 -4.29
N PHE A 133 6.55 -11.02 -4.21
CA PHE A 133 5.96 -11.75 -5.33
C PHE A 133 5.45 -10.79 -6.42
N THR A 134 4.92 -9.64 -6.04
CA THR A 134 4.53 -8.59 -6.99
C THR A 134 5.76 -8.03 -7.71
N LEU A 135 6.86 -7.79 -7.00
CA LEU A 135 8.11 -7.36 -7.63
C LEU A 135 8.65 -8.45 -8.58
N ALA A 136 8.54 -9.73 -8.21
CA ALA A 136 8.86 -10.85 -9.11
C ALA A 136 8.00 -10.81 -10.37
N GLY A 137 6.70 -10.55 -10.23
CA GLY A 137 5.78 -10.36 -11.36
C GLY A 137 6.12 -9.15 -12.23
N HIS A 138 6.62 -8.06 -11.65
CA HIS A 138 7.08 -6.89 -12.40
C HIS A 138 8.30 -7.19 -13.28
N ILE A 139 9.28 -7.93 -12.75
CA ILE A 139 10.53 -8.19 -13.48
C ILE A 139 10.45 -9.38 -14.42
N ARG A 140 9.57 -10.35 -14.16
CA ARG A 140 9.38 -11.53 -15.02
C ARG A 140 8.26 -11.34 -16.04
N GLY A 141 7.29 -10.52 -15.73
CA GLY A 141 5.99 -10.48 -16.37
C GLY A 141 4.96 -11.26 -15.52
N VAL A 142 3.80 -10.64 -15.27
CA VAL A 142 2.77 -11.26 -14.40
C VAL A 142 2.30 -12.61 -14.93
N ASN A 143 2.01 -12.71 -16.23
CA ASN A 143 1.56 -13.97 -16.83
C ASN A 143 2.63 -15.07 -16.76
N ASP A 144 3.89 -14.68 -17.01
CA ASP A 144 5.01 -15.62 -17.01
C ASP A 144 5.30 -16.14 -15.60
N ILE A 145 5.36 -15.27 -14.59
CA ILE A 145 5.59 -15.72 -13.20
C ILE A 145 4.47 -16.65 -12.72
N LEU A 146 3.21 -16.40 -13.10
CA LEU A 146 2.07 -17.27 -12.79
C LEU A 146 2.15 -18.63 -13.47
N THR A 147 2.76 -18.70 -14.63
CA THR A 147 3.03 -19.95 -15.34
C THR A 147 4.21 -20.70 -14.71
N ASP A 148 5.26 -19.96 -14.36
CA ASP A 148 6.50 -20.50 -13.80
C ASP A 148 6.32 -21.11 -12.41
N VAL A 149 5.34 -20.65 -11.60
CA VAL A 149 5.04 -21.31 -10.30
C VAL A 149 4.67 -22.79 -10.46
N ILE A 150 4.26 -23.21 -11.67
CA ILE A 150 3.92 -24.60 -12.01
C ILE A 150 5.06 -25.24 -12.80
N LEU A 151 5.60 -24.53 -13.79
CA LEU A 151 6.51 -25.13 -14.79
C LEU A 151 8.00 -25.00 -14.42
N ASP A 152 8.39 -23.97 -13.68
CA ASP A 152 9.79 -23.72 -13.27
C ASP A 152 9.88 -23.16 -11.84
N PRO A 153 9.57 -23.97 -10.82
CA PRO A 153 9.64 -23.58 -9.40
C PRO A 153 11.01 -23.05 -8.98
N ASP A 154 12.09 -23.56 -9.56
CA ASP A 154 13.45 -23.16 -9.20
C ASP A 154 13.75 -21.73 -9.68
N LEU A 155 13.29 -21.36 -10.86
CA LEU A 155 13.38 -20.00 -11.37
C LEU A 155 12.59 -19.03 -10.48
N VAL A 156 11.35 -19.39 -10.09
CA VAL A 156 10.52 -18.57 -9.23
C VAL A 156 11.22 -18.32 -7.90
N ASN A 157 11.73 -19.36 -7.24
CA ASN A 157 12.45 -19.23 -5.98
C ASN A 157 13.72 -18.35 -6.11
N LYS A 158 14.45 -18.49 -7.21
CA LYS A 158 15.62 -17.67 -7.52
C LYS A 158 15.29 -16.18 -7.63
N ILE A 159 14.22 -15.86 -8.34
CA ILE A 159 13.74 -14.48 -8.49
C ILE A 159 13.28 -13.95 -7.12
N LEU A 160 12.49 -14.72 -6.38
CA LEU A 160 11.97 -14.33 -5.08
C LEU A 160 13.08 -14.12 -4.03
N GLU A 161 14.17 -14.89 -4.11
CA GLU A 161 15.31 -14.70 -3.21
C GLU A 161 16.00 -13.33 -3.41
N THR A 162 15.89 -12.75 -4.60
CA THR A 162 16.39 -11.40 -4.88
C THR A 162 15.34 -10.34 -4.51
N THR A 163 14.09 -10.52 -4.93
CA THR A 163 13.05 -9.49 -4.77
C THR A 163 12.70 -9.20 -3.31
N TRP A 164 12.66 -10.23 -2.44
CA TRP A 164 12.40 -9.98 -1.02
C TRP A 164 13.51 -9.13 -0.36
N ARG A 165 14.77 -9.33 -0.76
CA ARG A 165 15.90 -8.54 -0.24
C ARG A 165 15.80 -7.07 -0.69
N ILE A 166 15.41 -6.84 -1.95
CA ILE A 166 15.22 -5.47 -2.46
C ILE A 166 14.10 -4.79 -1.68
N SER A 167 12.92 -5.41 -1.56
CA SER A 167 11.80 -4.86 -0.80
C SER A 167 12.19 -4.59 0.67
N ALA A 168 12.88 -5.53 1.31
CA ALA A 168 13.33 -5.41 2.69
C ALA A 168 14.41 -4.32 2.88
N ASN A 169 15.40 -4.24 2.00
CA ASN A 169 16.45 -3.24 2.05
C ASN A 169 15.88 -1.84 1.86
N PHE A 170 14.97 -1.67 0.91
CA PHE A 170 14.29 -0.40 0.68
C PHE A 170 13.44 -0.01 1.88
N ALA A 171 12.60 -0.91 2.39
CA ALA A 171 11.81 -0.68 3.59
C ALA A 171 12.68 -0.29 4.81
N GLY A 172 13.79 -0.98 5.01
CA GLY A 172 14.74 -0.68 6.09
C GLY A 172 15.41 0.70 5.94
N ALA A 173 15.70 1.13 4.71
CA ALA A 173 16.24 2.47 4.44
C ALA A 173 15.17 3.56 4.69
N LEU A 174 13.93 3.32 4.27
CA LEU A 174 12.78 4.20 4.53
C LEU A 174 12.55 4.43 6.03
N VAL A 175 12.62 3.37 6.84
CA VAL A 175 12.51 3.48 8.31
C VAL A 175 13.63 4.35 8.89
N LYS A 176 14.86 4.19 8.41
CA LYS A 176 15.99 5.05 8.82
C LYS A 176 15.81 6.50 8.39
N LYS A 177 15.09 6.74 7.29
CA LYS A 177 14.75 8.10 6.79
C LYS A 177 13.60 8.74 7.58
N GLY A 178 12.93 8.00 8.47
CA GLY A 178 11.88 8.50 9.35
C GLY A 178 10.47 8.07 8.95
N VAL A 179 10.31 7.00 8.18
CA VAL A 179 9.00 6.39 7.91
C VAL A 179 8.52 5.65 9.14
N ASP A 180 7.25 5.85 9.51
CA ASP A 180 6.63 5.26 10.71
C ASP A 180 6.00 3.90 10.44
N VAL A 181 5.45 3.70 9.23
CA VAL A 181 4.78 2.45 8.85
C VAL A 181 5.19 2.05 7.42
N ILE A 182 5.59 0.81 7.25
CA ILE A 182 5.81 0.20 5.93
C ILE A 182 4.59 -0.61 5.55
N ALA A 183 4.02 -0.31 4.38
CA ALA A 183 2.94 -1.09 3.79
C ALA A 183 3.48 -1.96 2.64
N PHE A 184 3.61 -3.27 2.85
CA PHE A 184 3.87 -4.20 1.76
C PHE A 184 2.60 -4.36 0.92
N ILE A 185 2.67 -3.99 -0.34
CA ILE A 185 1.56 -4.04 -1.28
C ILE A 185 1.81 -5.20 -2.25
N GLU A 186 0.96 -6.23 -2.17
CA GLU A 186 1.21 -7.54 -2.78
C GLU A 186 0.04 -8.02 -3.68
N PRO A 187 -0.41 -7.21 -4.65
CA PRO A 187 -1.59 -7.53 -5.45
C PRO A 187 -1.44 -8.81 -6.27
N THR A 188 -0.26 -9.11 -6.81
CA THR A 188 -0.05 -10.30 -7.65
C THR A 188 -0.25 -11.60 -6.87
N ALA A 189 -0.01 -11.61 -5.56
CA ALA A 189 -0.23 -12.79 -4.73
C ALA A 189 -1.72 -13.11 -4.50
N SER A 190 -2.64 -12.22 -4.87
CA SER A 190 -4.09 -12.47 -4.74
C SER A 190 -4.62 -13.55 -5.69
N ILE A 191 -3.91 -13.80 -6.78
CA ILE A 191 -4.39 -14.65 -7.89
C ILE A 191 -3.72 -16.01 -7.97
N ILE A 192 -2.76 -16.32 -7.08
CA ILE A 192 -2.04 -17.62 -7.11
C ILE A 192 -2.70 -18.73 -6.29
N GLY A 193 -3.72 -18.40 -5.52
CA GLY A 193 -4.39 -19.36 -4.63
C GLY A 193 -3.58 -19.74 -3.39
N PRO A 194 -4.22 -20.42 -2.41
CA PRO A 194 -3.62 -20.66 -1.10
C PRO A 194 -2.34 -21.50 -1.12
N ASP A 195 -2.29 -22.56 -1.92
CA ASP A 195 -1.14 -23.48 -1.93
C ASP A 195 0.11 -22.78 -2.49
N PHE A 196 -0.02 -22.02 -3.58
CA PHE A 196 1.09 -21.26 -4.15
C PHE A 196 1.43 -20.04 -3.28
N PHE A 197 0.45 -19.42 -2.62
CA PHE A 197 0.73 -18.38 -1.63
C PHE A 197 1.61 -18.92 -0.51
N LYS A 198 1.28 -20.10 0.01
CA LYS A 198 2.06 -20.79 1.04
C LYS A 198 3.49 -21.07 0.59
N ALA A 199 3.66 -21.48 -0.68
CA ALA A 199 4.96 -21.85 -1.21
C ALA A 199 5.82 -20.64 -1.59
N TYR A 200 5.23 -19.60 -2.23
CA TYR A 200 6.00 -18.57 -2.93
C TYR A 200 5.81 -17.15 -2.37
N ALA A 201 4.72 -16.83 -1.66
CA ALA A 201 4.53 -15.50 -1.10
C ALA A 201 4.86 -15.45 0.41
N LEU A 202 4.25 -16.35 1.19
CA LEU A 202 4.39 -16.38 2.65
C LEU A 202 5.85 -16.40 3.14
N PRO A 203 6.75 -17.27 2.66
CA PRO A 203 8.11 -17.36 3.20
C PRO A 203 8.90 -16.06 3.00
N TYR A 204 8.72 -15.41 1.86
CA TYR A 204 9.46 -14.21 1.50
C TYR A 204 8.88 -12.95 2.15
N LEU A 205 7.55 -12.86 2.27
CA LEU A 205 6.90 -11.81 3.07
C LEU A 205 7.30 -11.91 4.54
N LYS A 206 7.38 -13.11 5.10
CA LYS A 206 7.82 -13.34 6.47
C LYS A 206 9.27 -12.89 6.69
N LYS A 207 10.18 -13.21 5.77
CA LYS A 207 11.58 -12.73 5.81
C LYS A 207 11.62 -11.20 5.73
N ALA A 208 10.87 -10.61 4.81
CA ALA A 208 10.84 -9.15 4.62
C ALA A 208 10.29 -8.45 5.88
N ALA A 209 9.13 -8.88 6.39
CA ALA A 209 8.52 -8.29 7.58
C ALA A 209 9.41 -8.41 8.83
N ALA A 210 10.05 -9.57 9.04
CA ALA A 210 10.93 -9.81 10.18
C ALA A 210 12.21 -8.93 10.17
N SER A 211 12.62 -8.43 9.01
CA SER A 211 13.80 -7.56 8.87
C SER A 211 13.54 -6.09 9.22
N ILE A 212 12.27 -5.68 9.37
CA ILE A 212 11.88 -4.30 9.57
C ILE A 212 11.63 -3.99 11.04
N ARG A 213 12.26 -2.90 11.52
CA ARG A 213 12.12 -2.42 12.92
C ARG A 213 11.07 -1.31 13.08
N ALA A 214 10.01 -1.38 12.29
CA ALA A 214 8.86 -0.48 12.36
C ALA A 214 7.58 -1.29 12.19
N PRO A 215 6.40 -0.76 12.55
CA PRO A 215 5.13 -1.37 12.18
C PRO A 215 5.04 -1.65 10.69
N THR A 216 4.59 -2.86 10.34
CA THR A 216 4.36 -3.26 8.96
C THR A 216 2.89 -3.59 8.74
N VAL A 217 2.37 -3.24 7.57
CA VAL A 217 1.02 -3.61 7.12
C VAL A 217 1.17 -4.41 5.83
N LEU A 218 0.41 -5.49 5.68
CA LEU A 218 0.31 -6.24 4.43
C LEU A 218 -1.04 -5.94 3.78
N HIS A 219 -1.01 -5.45 2.54
CA HIS A 219 -2.20 -5.29 1.71
C HIS A 219 -2.17 -6.25 0.53
N ILE A 220 -3.24 -7.03 0.40
CA ILE A 220 -3.50 -7.90 -0.75
C ILE A 220 -4.90 -7.58 -1.26
N CYS A 221 -5.00 -7.20 -2.55
CA CYS A 221 -6.26 -6.90 -3.21
C CYS A 221 -7.11 -8.17 -3.40
N GLY A 222 -8.41 -7.98 -3.64
CA GLY A 222 -9.33 -9.07 -3.95
C GLY A 222 -9.78 -9.87 -2.74
N ASP A 223 -10.36 -11.05 -2.97
CA ASP A 223 -10.79 -11.93 -1.89
C ASP A 223 -9.60 -12.66 -1.27
N SER A 224 -9.01 -12.04 -0.26
CA SER A 224 -7.89 -12.61 0.51
C SER A 224 -8.32 -13.44 1.71
N LEU A 225 -9.62 -13.68 1.93
CA LEU A 225 -10.09 -14.47 3.07
C LEU A 225 -9.50 -15.88 3.12
N PRO A 226 -9.37 -16.61 1.99
CA PRO A 226 -8.77 -17.96 1.99
C PRO A 226 -7.30 -18.02 2.44
N ILE A 227 -6.57 -16.92 2.35
CA ILE A 227 -5.15 -16.82 2.74
C ILE A 227 -4.94 -15.99 4.01
N MET A 228 -6.01 -15.56 4.67
CA MET A 228 -5.95 -14.60 5.79
C MET A 228 -5.08 -15.09 6.95
N GLU A 229 -5.17 -16.35 7.32
CA GLU A 229 -4.31 -16.92 8.39
C GLU A 229 -2.83 -16.88 8.01
N MET A 230 -2.50 -17.18 6.75
CA MET A 230 -1.13 -17.10 6.25
C MET A 230 -0.64 -15.64 6.17
N MET A 231 -1.53 -14.68 5.85
CA MET A 231 -1.18 -13.26 5.96
C MET A 231 -0.78 -12.88 7.40
N VAL A 232 -1.50 -13.38 8.40
CA VAL A 232 -1.14 -13.18 9.82
C VAL A 232 0.20 -13.85 10.16
N GLU A 233 0.49 -15.03 9.62
CA GLU A 233 1.74 -15.78 9.84
C GLU A 233 2.98 -15.04 9.30
N THR A 234 2.81 -14.06 8.41
CA THR A 234 3.92 -13.20 7.96
C THR A 234 4.53 -12.37 9.09
N GLY A 235 3.79 -12.20 10.20
CA GLY A 235 4.24 -11.43 11.37
C GLY A 235 4.07 -9.92 11.23
N VAL A 236 3.30 -9.45 10.26
CA VAL A 236 2.98 -8.02 10.10
C VAL A 236 2.12 -7.49 11.25
N SER A 237 2.23 -6.21 11.54
CA SER A 237 1.49 -5.53 12.60
C SER A 237 0.02 -5.27 12.25
N GLY A 238 -0.31 -5.25 10.97
CA GLY A 238 -1.66 -5.04 10.47
C GLY A 238 -1.90 -5.70 9.12
N ILE A 239 -3.15 -6.04 8.86
CA ILE A 239 -3.61 -6.55 7.56
C ILE A 239 -4.63 -5.57 7.00
N SER A 240 -4.36 -5.09 5.80
CA SER A 240 -5.27 -4.25 5.02
C SER A 240 -6.04 -5.13 4.03
N ILE A 241 -7.36 -5.15 4.20
CA ILE A 241 -8.27 -5.97 3.39
C ILE A 241 -8.93 -5.16 2.28
N ASP A 242 -9.16 -5.83 1.16
CA ASP A 242 -9.95 -5.31 0.03
C ASP A 242 -11.45 -5.25 0.38
N GLN A 243 -12.20 -4.42 -0.31
CA GLN A 243 -13.67 -4.31 -0.15
C GLN A 243 -14.42 -5.61 -0.42
N LYS A 244 -13.80 -6.58 -1.09
CA LYS A 244 -14.39 -7.91 -1.34
C LYS A 244 -14.39 -8.81 -0.10
N VAL A 245 -13.64 -8.46 0.94
CA VAL A 245 -13.54 -9.23 2.18
C VAL A 245 -14.45 -8.65 3.23
N SER A 246 -15.29 -9.49 3.85
CA SER A 246 -16.07 -9.07 5.02
C SER A 246 -15.16 -8.71 6.19
N ALA A 247 -15.31 -7.50 6.75
CA ALA A 247 -14.55 -7.06 7.92
C ALA A 247 -14.77 -7.98 9.14
N ILE A 248 -16.00 -8.45 9.34
CA ILE A 248 -16.36 -9.40 10.40
C ILE A 248 -15.63 -10.74 10.21
N ALA A 249 -15.61 -11.28 8.98
CA ALA A 249 -14.92 -12.54 8.69
C ALA A 249 -13.40 -12.39 8.85
N ALA A 250 -12.82 -11.30 8.34
CA ALA A 250 -11.40 -11.00 8.52
C ALA A 250 -11.03 -10.86 10.00
N LYS A 251 -11.80 -10.11 10.79
CA LYS A 251 -11.60 -9.97 12.23
C LYS A 251 -11.61 -11.31 12.95
N SER A 252 -12.54 -12.19 12.58
CA SER A 252 -12.63 -13.55 13.14
C SER A 252 -11.41 -14.40 12.78
N ALA A 253 -10.90 -14.31 11.56
CA ALA A 253 -9.72 -15.04 11.12
C ALA A 253 -8.41 -14.49 11.76
N ILE A 254 -8.29 -13.18 11.91
CA ILE A 254 -7.13 -12.51 12.53
C ILE A 254 -7.03 -12.84 14.03
N ARG A 255 -8.16 -13.01 14.74
CA ARG A 255 -8.21 -13.37 16.19
C ARG A 255 -7.39 -12.41 17.07
N GLY A 256 -7.35 -11.13 16.75
CA GLY A 256 -6.61 -10.11 17.52
C GLY A 256 -5.08 -10.19 17.42
N ARG A 257 -4.52 -11.05 16.55
CA ARG A 257 -3.06 -11.22 16.38
C ARG A 257 -2.40 -10.01 15.71
N CYS A 258 -3.14 -9.23 14.94
CA CYS A 258 -2.69 -7.97 14.33
C CYS A 258 -3.88 -7.02 14.14
N SER A 259 -3.62 -5.79 13.73
CA SER A 259 -4.65 -4.79 13.46
C SER A 259 -5.37 -5.08 12.15
N LEU A 260 -6.70 -4.90 12.13
CA LEU A 260 -7.50 -4.94 10.90
C LEU A 260 -7.61 -3.53 10.32
N VAL A 261 -7.17 -3.36 9.08
CA VAL A 261 -7.18 -2.09 8.34
C VAL A 261 -8.14 -2.19 7.16
N GLY A 262 -9.05 -1.28 7.03
CA GLY A 262 -9.95 -1.25 5.88
C GLY A 262 -11.37 -0.85 6.24
N ASN A 263 -12.36 -1.13 5.32
CA ASN A 263 -12.16 -1.50 3.92
C ASN A 263 -13.27 -0.88 3.07
N ILE A 264 -13.33 0.45 3.11
CA ILE A 264 -14.34 1.20 2.33
C ILE A 264 -14.10 0.94 0.85
N ASP A 265 -15.16 0.57 0.11
CA ASP A 265 -15.06 0.39 -1.33
C ASP A 265 -14.65 1.72 -2.00
N PRO A 266 -13.48 1.78 -2.68
CA PRO A 266 -12.95 3.02 -3.22
C PRO A 266 -13.75 3.55 -4.42
N VAL A 267 -14.53 2.72 -5.09
CA VAL A 267 -15.34 3.11 -6.26
C VAL A 267 -16.80 3.13 -5.91
N ALA A 268 -17.40 2.00 -5.51
CA ALA A 268 -18.82 1.92 -5.30
C ALA A 268 -19.32 2.76 -4.12
N VAL A 269 -18.48 3.02 -3.13
CA VAL A 269 -18.80 3.85 -1.96
C VAL A 269 -18.09 5.19 -2.02
N LEU A 270 -16.76 5.18 -1.94
CA LEU A 270 -15.99 6.40 -1.73
C LEU A 270 -16.11 7.37 -2.91
N GLN A 271 -16.18 6.89 -4.15
CA GLN A 271 -16.35 7.75 -5.32
C GLN A 271 -17.83 8.02 -5.64
N MET A 272 -18.74 7.02 -5.50
CA MET A 272 -20.06 7.08 -6.13
C MET A 272 -21.21 7.42 -5.18
N LYS A 273 -21.12 7.13 -3.86
CA LYS A 273 -22.25 7.34 -2.92
C LYS A 273 -22.37 8.74 -2.34
N GLY A 274 -21.43 9.66 -2.62
CA GLY A 274 -21.42 10.98 -1.99
C GLY A 274 -21.08 10.92 -0.49
N ASP A 275 -20.98 12.09 0.14
CA ASP A 275 -20.48 12.23 1.51
C ASP A 275 -21.33 11.43 2.52
N GLN A 276 -22.66 11.47 2.41
CA GLN A 276 -23.56 10.74 3.31
C GLN A 276 -23.36 9.23 3.21
N GLY A 277 -23.32 8.67 1.99
CA GLY A 277 -23.14 7.23 1.82
C GLY A 277 -21.76 6.74 2.29
N VAL A 278 -20.74 7.61 2.22
CA VAL A 278 -19.42 7.34 2.81
C VAL A 278 -19.51 7.33 4.35
N GLU A 279 -20.23 8.31 4.95
CA GLU A 279 -20.42 8.35 6.41
C GLU A 279 -21.13 7.09 6.92
N GLU A 280 -22.21 6.65 6.27
CA GLU A 280 -22.96 5.44 6.63
C GLU A 280 -22.08 4.20 6.62
N GLU A 281 -21.26 4.03 5.55
CA GLU A 281 -20.36 2.88 5.43
C GLU A 281 -19.24 2.92 6.46
N CYS A 282 -18.67 4.10 6.76
CA CYS A 282 -17.67 4.25 7.80
C CYS A 282 -18.21 3.87 9.18
N ILE A 283 -19.42 4.31 9.53
CA ILE A 283 -20.08 3.96 10.80
C ILE A 283 -20.30 2.44 10.88
N ARG A 284 -20.72 1.80 9.79
CA ARG A 284 -20.86 0.34 9.71
C ARG A 284 -19.55 -0.37 10.03
N LEU A 285 -18.45 -0.02 9.34
CA LEU A 285 -17.14 -0.63 9.52
C LEU A 285 -16.58 -0.42 10.94
N LEU A 286 -16.77 0.78 11.50
CA LEU A 286 -16.40 1.08 12.89
C LEU A 286 -17.18 0.21 13.88
N SER A 287 -18.46 -0.03 13.63
CA SER A 287 -19.30 -0.92 14.46
C SER A 287 -18.89 -2.40 14.36
N GLU A 288 -18.39 -2.83 13.21
CA GLU A 288 -17.81 -4.16 12.97
C GLU A 288 -16.41 -4.31 13.62
N GLY A 289 -15.81 -3.19 14.01
CA GLY A 289 -14.60 -3.13 14.84
C GLY A 289 -13.31 -3.26 14.03
N VAL A 290 -13.22 -2.57 12.89
CA VAL A 290 -11.94 -2.32 12.23
C VAL A 290 -11.02 -1.52 13.16
N SER A 291 -9.73 -1.85 13.19
CA SER A 291 -8.75 -1.19 14.06
C SER A 291 -8.26 0.14 13.47
N VAL A 292 -8.27 0.23 12.14
CA VAL A 292 -7.89 1.40 11.36
C VAL A 292 -8.87 1.54 10.20
N LEU A 293 -9.56 2.67 10.12
CA LEU A 293 -10.50 2.94 9.03
C LEU A 293 -9.72 3.40 7.78
N ALA A 294 -9.89 2.69 6.69
CA ALA A 294 -9.15 2.94 5.46
C ALA A 294 -9.97 2.53 4.22
N PRO A 295 -9.65 3.05 3.03
CA PRO A 295 -10.14 2.47 1.79
C PRO A 295 -9.67 1.01 1.63
N GLY A 296 -10.49 0.19 0.98
CA GLY A 296 -10.19 -1.23 0.73
C GLY A 296 -9.12 -1.46 -0.36
N CYS A 297 -8.82 -0.43 -1.15
CA CYS A 297 -7.76 -0.41 -2.15
C CYS A 297 -7.38 1.05 -2.45
N GLY A 298 -6.60 1.31 -3.50
CA GLY A 298 -6.24 2.66 -3.94
C GLY A 298 -7.47 3.55 -4.18
N ILE A 299 -7.43 4.77 -3.66
CA ILE A 299 -8.50 5.75 -3.87
C ILE A 299 -8.57 6.05 -5.37
N SER A 300 -9.77 6.03 -5.95
CA SER A 300 -9.96 6.40 -7.34
C SER A 300 -9.54 7.86 -7.59
N PRO A 301 -8.83 8.17 -8.68
CA PRO A 301 -8.48 9.55 -9.03
C PRO A 301 -9.68 10.49 -9.13
N TYR A 302 -10.86 9.99 -9.38
CA TYR A 302 -12.11 10.77 -9.50
C TYR A 302 -12.85 10.98 -8.17
N THR A 303 -12.33 10.47 -7.05
CA THR A 303 -12.92 10.67 -5.73
C THR A 303 -12.76 12.14 -5.32
N ARG A 304 -13.86 12.74 -4.84
CA ARG A 304 -13.85 14.12 -4.35
C ARG A 304 -13.16 14.22 -2.99
N THR A 305 -12.50 15.32 -2.75
CA THR A 305 -11.85 15.60 -1.46
C THR A 305 -12.85 15.58 -0.29
N SER A 306 -14.09 16.06 -0.51
CA SER A 306 -15.17 16.02 0.50
C SER A 306 -15.51 14.60 0.94
N GLN A 307 -15.50 13.65 0.01
CA GLN A 307 -15.79 12.23 0.30
C GLN A 307 -14.68 11.58 1.13
N ILE A 308 -13.41 11.94 0.90
CA ILE A 308 -12.30 11.50 1.75
C ILE A 308 -12.44 12.12 3.15
N ALA A 309 -12.75 13.42 3.23
CA ALA A 309 -12.99 14.10 4.50
C ALA A 309 -14.20 13.56 5.27
N ALA A 310 -15.21 13.02 4.57
CA ALA A 310 -16.38 12.39 5.18
C ALA A 310 -16.01 11.16 6.04
N MET A 311 -14.92 10.45 5.68
CA MET A 311 -14.41 9.33 6.51
C MET A 311 -14.01 9.80 7.91
N VAL A 312 -13.30 10.92 8.00
CA VAL A 312 -12.84 11.51 9.28
C VAL A 312 -14.04 12.01 10.08
N LYS A 313 -14.96 12.72 9.43
CA LYS A 313 -16.19 13.21 10.07
C LYS A 313 -17.04 12.07 10.63
N ALA A 314 -17.21 10.99 9.87
CA ALA A 314 -17.96 9.82 10.31
C ALA A 314 -17.35 9.18 11.55
N ARG A 315 -16.01 9.01 11.57
CA ARG A 315 -15.30 8.51 12.74
C ARG A 315 -15.52 9.41 13.97
N ASP A 316 -15.42 10.73 13.82
CA ASP A 316 -15.61 11.65 14.93
C ASP A 316 -17.03 11.56 15.48
N LYS A 317 -18.07 11.61 14.63
CA LYS A 317 -19.47 11.40 15.02
C LYS A 317 -19.69 10.07 15.77
N TYR A 318 -19.07 8.98 15.28
CA TYR A 318 -19.21 7.66 15.88
C TYR A 318 -18.72 7.61 17.33
N PHE A 319 -17.62 8.30 17.64
CA PHE A 319 -17.05 8.34 18.99
C PHE A 319 -17.73 9.38 19.89
N GLU A 320 -18.22 10.50 19.35
CA GLU A 320 -19.00 11.51 20.12
C GLU A 320 -20.29 10.94 20.70
N HIS A 321 -20.97 10.04 20.01
CA HIS A 321 -22.20 9.40 20.47
C HIS A 321 -21.99 8.21 21.42
N ARG A 322 -20.76 7.88 21.77
CA ARG A 322 -20.40 6.79 22.69
C ARG A 322 -19.83 7.24 24.02
N ILE A 323 -19.66 8.55 24.20
CA ILE A 323 -19.32 9.19 25.46
C ILE A 323 -20.61 9.62 26.15
#